data_ee7b62061cc935bde228a4d68f5eb2b9
#
_entry.id   ee7b62061cc935bde228a4d68f5eb2b9
#
_cell.length_a   1.000
_cell.length_b   1.000
_cell.length_c   1.000
_cell.angle_alpha   90.00
_cell.angle_beta   90.00
_cell.angle_gamma   90.00
#
_symmetry.space_group_name_H-M   'P 1'
#
loop_
_entity.id
_entity.type
_entity.pdbx_description
1 polymer ?
#
loop_
_entity_poly.entity_id
_entity_poly.type
_entity_poly.pdbx_seq_one_letter_code
_entity_poly.pdbx_strand_id
1 'polypeptide(L)'
;MEIAAAASDKINFEILPFLRTYRSGRIERLLPAKPVPPSVDPRTRVSSADITINPNTGLSARLYLPPSAVMSRRPARKLPVIVYCHGGGFCTFGASSLPYHSYLNSLVAEADVVAVSVDYRLAPEHPLPAAYDDSWEALLWVAEHAYGVASAGGIDWRLAEAGDFSRIFLAGDSSGANIVHNVGVKLGEWGMEVEGMAMVHPFFWGKERMGSEGRSPENSKKKTMFNARDFDSLWPFVCPGTNGLDDPRVNPMAVGAPGLAALGCRRVLVSTAESDLLRERGRAYYERLRVSGWGSEAELCEIKGKDHDFHIIERPCREAAELLRRLAGFFNEENMKGSFWQRKDLEAGARAEGPAR
;
A
#
# COMPACT_ATOMS: atom_id res chain seq x y z
N MET A 1 28.03 41.48 7.70
CA MET A 1 29.04 40.52 7.26
C MET A 1 28.61 39.17 7.73
N GLU A 2 28.02 38.42 6.82
CA GLU A 2 27.91 36.96 6.85
C GLU A 2 27.06 36.51 5.67
N ILE A 3 27.63 36.69 4.47
CA ILE A 3 27.27 35.89 3.31
C ILE A 3 28.42 34.88 3.21
N ALA A 4 28.47 33.94 4.15
CA ALA A 4 29.28 32.74 4.01
C ALA A 4 28.65 31.90 2.91
N ALA A 5 29.39 31.76 1.80
CA ALA A 5 29.06 30.94 0.67
C ALA A 5 28.45 29.62 1.12
N ALA A 6 27.21 29.41 0.75
CA ALA A 6 26.63 28.05 0.72
C ALA A 6 27.51 27.31 -0.30
N ALA A 7 28.55 26.62 0.20
CA ALA A 7 29.25 25.63 -0.59
C ALA A 7 28.19 24.76 -1.18
N SER A 8 28.13 24.66 -2.53
CA SER A 8 27.06 23.96 -3.23
C SER A 8 26.91 22.55 -2.64
N ASP A 9 25.86 22.31 -1.86
CA ASP A 9 25.60 21.04 -1.22
C ASP A 9 25.44 20.00 -2.33
N LYS A 10 26.44 19.13 -2.47
CA LYS A 10 26.52 18.22 -3.61
C LYS A 10 25.51 17.10 -3.43
N ILE A 11 24.80 16.79 -4.51
CA ILE A 11 23.94 15.61 -4.56
C ILE A 11 24.78 14.38 -4.26
N ASN A 12 24.32 13.58 -3.32
CA ASN A 12 24.90 12.29 -2.96
C ASN A 12 24.23 11.15 -3.71
N PHE A 13 22.90 11.19 -3.78
CA PHE A 13 22.08 10.22 -4.50
C PHE A 13 20.82 10.91 -5.03
N GLU A 14 20.37 10.51 -6.22
CA GLU A 14 19.14 10.99 -6.82
C GLU A 14 18.39 9.84 -7.45
N ILE A 15 17.07 9.81 -7.24
CA ILE A 15 16.14 8.92 -7.94
C ILE A 15 14.90 9.70 -8.35
N LEU A 16 14.85 10.02 -9.64
CA LEU A 16 13.72 10.75 -10.19
C LEU A 16 12.50 9.85 -10.42
N PRO A 17 11.30 10.34 -10.18
CA PRO A 17 10.95 11.69 -9.70
C PRO A 17 10.83 11.80 -8.17
N PHE A 18 11.30 10.84 -7.40
CA PHE A 18 11.01 10.71 -5.97
C PHE A 18 11.78 11.70 -5.10
N LEU A 19 13.11 11.61 -5.07
CA LEU A 19 13.92 12.42 -4.15
C LEU A 19 15.37 12.58 -4.58
N ARG A 20 16.04 13.54 -3.88
CA ARG A 20 17.48 13.71 -3.83
C ARG A 20 17.95 13.65 -2.38
N THR A 21 19.11 13.06 -2.16
CA THR A 21 19.87 13.22 -0.93
C THR A 21 21.17 13.96 -1.22
N TYR A 22 21.62 14.71 -0.24
CA TYR A 22 22.80 15.57 -0.35
C TYR A 22 23.88 15.10 0.63
N ARG A 23 25.12 15.51 0.38
CA ARG A 23 26.25 15.15 1.25
C ARG A 23 26.14 15.72 2.66
N SER A 24 25.37 16.76 2.84
CA SER A 24 25.01 17.32 4.17
C SER A 24 24.07 16.45 4.98
N GLY A 25 23.48 15.42 4.37
CA GLY A 25 22.38 14.63 4.95
C GLY A 25 20.98 15.21 4.66
N ARG A 26 20.88 16.36 3.98
CA ARG A 26 19.60 16.94 3.57
C ARG A 26 18.89 16.02 2.58
N ILE A 27 17.60 15.86 2.75
CA ILE A 27 16.71 15.10 1.86
C ILE A 27 15.74 16.08 1.21
N GLU A 28 15.57 15.97 -0.10
CA GLU A 28 14.64 16.77 -0.89
C GLU A 28 13.69 15.82 -1.64
N ARG A 29 12.42 15.80 -1.24
CA ARG A 29 11.37 15.07 -1.94
C ARG A 29 10.84 15.91 -3.10
N LEU A 30 10.88 15.37 -4.31
CA LEU A 30 10.61 16.11 -5.55
C LEU A 30 9.14 16.06 -5.98
N LEU A 31 8.43 14.99 -5.59
CA LEU A 31 7.01 14.90 -5.87
C LEU A 31 6.21 15.77 -4.89
N PRO A 32 5.15 16.46 -5.38
CA PRO A 32 4.35 17.35 -4.56
C PRO A 32 3.47 16.56 -3.56
N ALA A 33 4.07 16.22 -2.44
CA ALA A 33 3.39 15.52 -1.33
C ALA A 33 2.68 16.50 -0.37
N LYS A 34 2.06 17.58 -0.90
CA LYS A 34 1.40 18.59 -0.07
C LYS A 34 0.38 17.93 0.85
N PRO A 35 0.56 17.99 2.18
CA PRO A 35 -0.42 17.48 3.12
C PRO A 35 -1.66 18.38 3.12
N VAL A 36 -2.82 17.75 3.29
CA VAL A 36 -4.10 18.43 3.45
C VAL A 36 -4.74 18.01 4.77
N PRO A 37 -5.46 18.91 5.46
CA PRO A 37 -6.14 18.56 6.71
C PRO A 37 -7.27 17.56 6.46
N PRO A 38 -7.65 16.76 7.48
CA PRO A 38 -8.86 15.95 7.42
C PRO A 38 -10.10 16.86 7.24
N SER A 39 -11.09 16.36 6.52
CA SER A 39 -12.25 17.16 6.12
C SER A 39 -13.45 16.30 5.76
N VAL A 40 -14.58 16.94 5.48
CA VAL A 40 -15.67 16.33 4.72
C VAL A 40 -15.52 16.79 3.27
N ASP A 41 -15.22 15.84 2.38
CA ASP A 41 -15.03 16.15 0.96
C ASP A 41 -16.35 16.68 0.35
N PRO A 42 -16.34 17.85 -0.30
CA PRO A 42 -17.58 18.50 -0.77
C PRO A 42 -18.26 17.72 -1.90
N ARG A 43 -17.51 16.97 -2.69
CA ARG A 43 -17.99 16.21 -3.86
C ARG A 43 -18.54 14.84 -3.47
N THR A 44 -17.76 14.10 -2.69
CA THR A 44 -18.08 12.70 -2.32
C THR A 44 -18.84 12.60 -0.98
N ARG A 45 -18.78 13.65 -0.15
CA ARG A 45 -19.32 13.67 1.22
C ARG A 45 -18.63 12.67 2.16
N VAL A 46 -17.53 12.07 1.76
CA VAL A 46 -16.70 11.25 2.62
C VAL A 46 -16.09 12.11 3.72
N SER A 47 -16.17 11.64 4.96
CA SER A 47 -15.54 12.27 6.13
C SER A 47 -14.19 11.63 6.38
N SER A 48 -13.17 12.44 6.66
CA SER A 48 -11.85 11.95 7.06
C SER A 48 -11.42 12.48 8.41
N ALA A 49 -10.58 11.72 9.11
CA ALA A 49 -10.00 12.11 10.39
C ALA A 49 -8.62 11.46 10.57
N ASP A 50 -7.67 12.22 11.13
CA ASP A 50 -6.37 11.65 11.49
C ASP A 50 -6.49 10.94 12.84
N ILE A 51 -5.87 9.76 12.94
CA ILE A 51 -5.89 8.87 14.10
C ILE A 51 -4.47 8.44 14.46
N THR A 52 -4.21 8.27 15.73
CA THR A 52 -2.95 7.72 16.23
C THR A 52 -3.14 6.24 16.51
N ILE A 53 -2.35 5.40 15.84
CA ILE A 53 -2.34 3.95 16.03
C ILE A 53 -1.44 3.60 17.22
N ASN A 54 -0.23 4.17 17.24
CA ASN A 54 0.71 3.96 18.33
C ASN A 54 1.38 5.29 18.73
N PRO A 55 1.06 5.84 19.89
CA PRO A 55 1.65 7.09 20.38
C PRO A 55 3.14 6.98 20.72
N ASN A 56 3.65 5.77 20.99
CA ASN A 56 5.06 5.57 21.35
C ASN A 56 5.97 5.64 20.12
N THR A 57 5.52 5.13 18.99
CA THR A 57 6.26 5.16 17.70
C THR A 57 5.88 6.37 16.84
N GLY A 58 4.77 7.01 17.14
CA GLY A 58 4.16 8.06 16.31
C GLY A 58 3.40 7.53 15.10
N LEU A 59 3.21 6.20 15.00
CA LEU A 59 2.45 5.61 13.90
C LEU A 59 1.01 6.14 13.89
N SER A 60 0.61 6.66 12.75
CA SER A 60 -0.69 7.27 12.52
C SER A 60 -1.34 6.76 11.24
N ALA A 61 -2.60 7.07 11.05
CA ALA A 61 -3.32 6.81 9.82
C ALA A 61 -4.39 7.88 9.60
N ARG A 62 -4.93 7.94 8.40
CA ARG A 62 -6.14 8.69 8.10
C ARG A 62 -7.31 7.74 7.89
N LEU A 63 -8.32 7.88 8.74
CA LEU A 63 -9.60 7.18 8.64
C LEU A 63 -10.50 7.92 7.65
N TYR A 64 -11.16 7.18 6.75
CA TYR A 64 -12.17 7.66 5.81
C TYR A 64 -13.47 6.90 6.01
N LEU A 65 -14.56 7.65 6.12
CA LEU A 65 -15.90 7.13 6.34
C LEU A 65 -16.85 7.60 5.24
N PRO A 66 -17.54 6.67 4.56
CA PRO A 66 -18.54 7.05 3.55
C PRO A 66 -19.75 7.74 4.18
N PRO A 67 -20.54 8.46 3.38
CA PRO A 67 -21.77 9.13 3.89
C PRO A 67 -22.74 8.19 4.59
N SER A 68 -22.84 6.95 4.14
CA SER A 68 -23.68 5.90 4.74
C SER A 68 -23.33 5.61 6.21
N ALA A 69 -22.03 5.69 6.56
CA ALA A 69 -21.55 5.49 7.92
C ALA A 69 -21.76 6.70 8.84
N VAL A 70 -21.78 7.93 8.27
CA VAL A 70 -21.82 9.19 9.06
C VAL A 70 -23.24 9.69 9.27
N MET A 71 -24.12 9.54 8.27
CA MET A 71 -25.48 10.10 8.30
C MET A 71 -26.47 9.30 9.15
N SER A 72 -26.17 8.06 9.46
CA SER A 72 -27.00 7.20 10.30
C SER A 72 -26.46 7.17 11.74
N ARG A 73 -27.30 7.47 12.74
CA ARG A 73 -26.94 7.32 14.17
C ARG A 73 -26.58 5.86 14.56
N ARG A 74 -26.97 4.91 13.72
CA ARG A 74 -26.52 3.50 13.72
C ARG A 74 -26.55 3.04 12.28
N PRO A 75 -25.40 2.74 11.65
CA PRO A 75 -25.38 2.12 10.32
C PRO A 75 -26.24 0.85 10.33
N ALA A 76 -27.18 0.78 9.41
CA ALA A 76 -28.02 -0.44 9.29
C ALA A 76 -27.20 -1.68 8.93
N ARG A 77 -25.99 -1.47 8.40
CA ARG A 77 -25.04 -2.50 7.97
C ARG A 77 -23.62 -2.05 8.30
N LYS A 78 -22.81 -2.96 8.81
CA LYS A 78 -21.36 -2.80 8.92
C LYS A 78 -20.71 -2.85 7.53
N LEU A 79 -19.67 -2.06 7.33
CA LEU A 79 -19.01 -1.88 6.05
C LEU A 79 -17.64 -2.57 6.01
N PRO A 80 -17.21 -3.11 4.86
CA PRO A 80 -15.85 -3.65 4.72
C PRO A 80 -14.81 -2.61 5.15
N VAL A 81 -13.72 -3.08 5.75
CA VAL A 81 -12.61 -2.23 6.21
C VAL A 81 -11.40 -2.46 5.31
N ILE A 82 -10.87 -1.39 4.75
CA ILE A 82 -9.64 -1.42 3.95
C ILE A 82 -8.50 -0.82 4.75
N VAL A 83 -7.42 -1.57 4.94
CA VAL A 83 -6.13 -1.03 5.36
C VAL A 83 -5.34 -0.70 4.09
N TYR A 84 -5.12 0.59 3.84
CA TYR A 84 -4.54 1.09 2.60
C TYR A 84 -3.10 1.56 2.80
N CYS A 85 -2.18 1.04 1.98
CA CYS A 85 -0.78 1.44 1.92
C CYS A 85 -0.56 2.24 0.63
N HIS A 86 -0.15 3.51 0.74
CA HIS A 86 0.08 4.37 -0.41
C HIS A 86 1.37 4.01 -1.16
N GLY A 87 1.46 4.38 -2.43
CA GLY A 87 2.68 4.27 -3.23
C GLY A 87 3.70 5.38 -2.95
N GLY A 88 4.64 5.55 -3.88
CA GLY A 88 5.68 6.58 -3.77
C GLY A 88 7.08 6.03 -3.48
N GLY A 89 7.35 4.78 -3.88
CA GLY A 89 8.68 4.16 -3.80
C GLY A 89 9.21 4.02 -2.37
N PHE A 90 8.36 3.88 -1.37
CA PHE A 90 8.67 3.85 0.07
C PHE A 90 9.34 5.15 0.61
N CYS A 91 9.46 6.18 -0.19
CA CYS A 91 10.27 7.36 0.17
C CYS A 91 9.56 8.69 -0.03
N THR A 92 8.31 8.70 -0.52
CA THR A 92 7.53 9.93 -0.67
C THR A 92 6.04 9.70 -0.45
N PHE A 93 5.27 10.79 -0.33
CA PHE A 93 3.87 10.83 0.04
C PHE A 93 3.60 10.47 1.50
N GLY A 94 2.35 10.32 1.84
CA GLY A 94 1.81 9.97 3.15
C GLY A 94 0.28 9.93 3.08
N ALA A 95 -0.37 9.43 4.12
CA ALA A 95 -1.83 9.31 4.21
C ALA A 95 -2.56 10.65 4.05
N SER A 96 -1.90 11.76 4.39
CA SER A 96 -2.42 13.13 4.27
C SER A 96 -2.11 13.82 2.95
N SER A 97 -1.31 13.22 2.07
CA SER A 97 -0.92 13.82 0.78
C SER A 97 -2.13 14.02 -0.14
N LEU A 98 -2.24 15.20 -0.75
CA LEU A 98 -3.40 15.58 -1.58
C LEU A 98 -3.80 14.54 -2.64
N PRO A 99 -2.87 13.91 -3.41
CA PRO A 99 -3.24 12.90 -4.40
C PRO A 99 -3.96 11.70 -3.75
N TYR A 100 -3.41 11.15 -2.68
CA TYR A 100 -4.00 10.01 -1.96
C TYR A 100 -5.26 10.37 -1.22
N HIS A 101 -5.32 11.55 -0.58
CA HIS A 101 -6.55 12.05 0.03
C HIS A 101 -7.70 12.15 -0.98
N SER A 102 -7.43 12.70 -2.16
CA SER A 102 -8.43 12.83 -3.24
C SER A 102 -8.85 11.47 -3.81
N TYR A 103 -7.89 10.54 -3.95
CA TYR A 103 -8.15 9.19 -4.41
C TYR A 103 -9.02 8.42 -3.42
N LEU A 104 -8.64 8.40 -2.14
CA LEU A 104 -9.36 7.66 -1.11
C LEU A 104 -10.76 8.20 -0.85
N ASN A 105 -10.97 9.52 -0.91
CA ASN A 105 -12.33 10.09 -0.91
C ASN A 105 -13.19 9.50 -2.04
N SER A 106 -12.61 9.28 -3.23
CA SER A 106 -13.34 8.71 -4.36
C SER A 106 -13.54 7.21 -4.23
N LEU A 107 -12.52 6.47 -3.76
CA LEU A 107 -12.60 5.03 -3.56
C LEU A 107 -13.64 4.67 -2.49
N VAL A 108 -13.59 5.35 -1.35
CA VAL A 108 -14.52 5.15 -0.22
C VAL A 108 -15.95 5.46 -0.62
N ALA A 109 -16.17 6.52 -1.40
CA ALA A 109 -17.50 6.86 -1.89
C ALA A 109 -18.04 5.85 -2.92
N GLU A 110 -17.19 5.39 -3.85
CA GLU A 110 -17.59 4.44 -4.90
C GLU A 110 -17.86 3.04 -4.33
N ALA A 111 -17.01 2.61 -3.40
CA ALA A 111 -17.07 1.27 -2.83
C ALA A 111 -17.98 1.15 -1.61
N ASP A 112 -18.40 2.25 -0.99
CA ASP A 112 -19.13 2.27 0.29
C ASP A 112 -18.43 1.43 1.37
N VAL A 113 -17.17 1.74 1.65
CA VAL A 113 -16.28 1.06 2.58
C VAL A 113 -15.69 2.04 3.60
N VAL A 114 -15.17 1.52 4.69
CA VAL A 114 -14.30 2.26 5.61
C VAL A 114 -12.85 2.07 5.18
N ALA A 115 -12.04 3.13 5.10
CA ALA A 115 -10.62 2.99 4.80
C ALA A 115 -9.75 3.59 5.91
N VAL A 116 -8.69 2.85 6.28
CA VAL A 116 -7.61 3.26 7.18
C VAL A 116 -6.35 3.36 6.33
N SER A 117 -5.97 4.59 5.95
CA SER A 117 -4.77 4.86 5.17
C SER A 117 -3.58 5.04 6.09
N VAL A 118 -2.64 4.11 6.05
CA VAL A 118 -1.50 4.07 6.94
C VAL A 118 -0.47 5.14 6.56
N ASP A 119 -0.03 5.91 7.54
CA ASP A 119 1.04 6.89 7.40
C ASP A 119 2.37 6.24 7.85
N TYR A 120 2.81 5.25 7.10
CA TYR A 120 4.00 4.46 7.42
C TYR A 120 5.29 5.27 7.26
N ARG A 121 6.31 4.95 8.05
CA ARG A 121 7.62 5.60 8.01
C ARG A 121 8.33 5.39 6.68
N LEU A 122 8.98 6.45 6.20
CA LEU A 122 9.58 6.53 4.88
C LEU A 122 11.10 6.41 4.90
N ALA A 123 11.66 5.80 3.86
CA ALA A 123 13.07 5.85 3.56
C ALA A 123 13.45 7.27 3.01
N PRO A 124 14.70 7.69 3.15
CA PRO A 124 15.82 6.98 3.79
C PRO A 124 15.90 7.13 5.30
N GLU A 125 15.05 7.99 5.92
CA GLU A 125 15.05 8.20 7.37
C GLU A 125 14.75 6.89 8.12
N HIS A 126 13.84 6.11 7.57
CA HIS A 126 13.43 4.81 8.08
C HIS A 126 13.42 3.78 6.94
N PRO A 127 14.56 3.13 6.67
CA PRO A 127 14.64 2.11 5.62
C PRO A 127 13.73 0.91 5.91
N LEU A 128 13.46 0.11 4.88
CA LEU A 128 12.80 -1.17 5.08
C LEU A 128 13.58 -2.05 6.06
N PRO A 129 12.90 -2.75 6.99
CA PRO A 129 11.47 -3.13 6.93
C PRO A 129 10.49 -2.16 7.60
N ALA A 130 10.88 -0.95 8.03
CA ALA A 130 10.03 -0.06 8.83
C ALA A 130 8.60 0.11 8.27
N ALA A 131 8.44 0.28 6.95
CA ALA A 131 7.13 0.41 6.33
C ALA A 131 6.28 -0.87 6.42
N TYR A 132 6.91 -2.05 6.39
CA TYR A 132 6.22 -3.33 6.59
C TYR A 132 5.75 -3.49 8.04
N ASP A 133 6.60 -3.15 8.99
CA ASP A 133 6.31 -3.25 10.42
C ASP A 133 5.17 -2.29 10.81
N ASP A 134 5.22 -1.05 10.34
CA ASP A 134 4.17 -0.06 10.57
C ASP A 134 2.82 -0.50 9.98
N SER A 135 2.84 -1.07 8.77
CA SER A 135 1.62 -1.53 8.09
C SER A 135 1.06 -2.80 8.74
N TRP A 136 1.92 -3.67 9.25
CA TRP A 136 1.54 -4.82 10.06
C TRP A 136 0.88 -4.37 11.38
N GLU A 137 1.49 -3.44 12.10
CA GLU A 137 0.94 -2.89 13.34
C GLU A 137 -0.42 -2.22 13.09
N ALA A 138 -0.55 -1.47 12.00
CA ALA A 138 -1.82 -0.86 11.62
C ALA A 138 -2.92 -1.89 11.33
N LEU A 139 -2.59 -3.00 10.67
CA LEU A 139 -3.52 -4.10 10.43
C LEU A 139 -3.98 -4.75 11.73
N LEU A 140 -3.05 -5.03 12.65
CA LEU A 140 -3.39 -5.60 13.97
C LEU A 140 -4.29 -4.65 14.76
N TRP A 141 -3.98 -3.35 14.78
CA TRP A 141 -4.80 -2.34 15.44
C TRP A 141 -6.23 -2.30 14.88
N VAL A 142 -6.39 -2.38 13.55
CA VAL A 142 -7.73 -2.49 12.93
C VAL A 142 -8.44 -3.76 13.39
N ALA A 143 -7.76 -4.91 13.41
CA ALA A 143 -8.35 -6.19 13.79
C ALA A 143 -8.77 -6.23 15.27
N GLU A 144 -8.05 -5.53 16.16
CA GLU A 144 -8.36 -5.43 17.59
C GLU A 144 -9.74 -4.84 17.86
N HIS A 145 -10.25 -3.98 16.97
CA HIS A 145 -11.60 -3.39 17.08
C HIS A 145 -12.71 -4.45 17.04
N ALA A 146 -12.45 -5.62 16.41
CA ALA A 146 -13.40 -6.74 16.42
C ALA A 146 -13.70 -7.25 17.84
N TYR A 147 -12.75 -7.06 18.77
CA TYR A 147 -12.83 -7.59 20.14
C TYR A 147 -13.03 -6.49 21.18
N GLY A 148 -13.13 -5.22 20.77
CA GLY A 148 -13.18 -4.09 21.70
C GLY A 148 -11.90 -3.97 22.55
N VAL A 149 -10.78 -4.49 22.05
CA VAL A 149 -9.47 -4.40 22.70
C VAL A 149 -8.84 -3.08 22.32
N ALA A 150 -8.17 -2.42 23.26
CA ALA A 150 -7.41 -1.21 23.03
C ALA A 150 -5.93 -1.53 23.06
N SER A 151 -5.25 -1.42 21.93
CA SER A 151 -3.81 -1.30 21.84
C SER A 151 -3.36 0.10 22.30
N ALA A 152 -2.07 0.43 22.13
CA ALA A 152 -1.49 1.68 22.61
C ALA A 152 -2.26 2.95 22.17
N GLY A 153 -2.89 2.96 20.99
CA GLY A 153 -3.68 4.09 20.44
C GLY A 153 -5.14 4.13 20.89
N GLY A 154 -5.64 3.07 21.56
CA GLY A 154 -7.03 2.95 21.96
C GLY A 154 -7.98 2.60 20.80
N ILE A 155 -9.26 2.46 21.13
CA ILE A 155 -10.33 2.15 20.16
C ILE A 155 -10.85 3.45 19.55
N ASP A 156 -10.86 3.53 18.22
CA ASP A 156 -11.60 4.58 17.53
C ASP A 156 -13.07 4.17 17.38
N TRP A 157 -13.96 4.89 18.05
CA TRP A 157 -15.38 4.57 18.10
C TRP A 157 -16.04 4.63 16.72
N ARG A 158 -15.55 5.49 15.80
CA ARG A 158 -16.11 5.64 14.45
C ARG A 158 -15.81 4.38 13.63
N LEU A 159 -14.57 3.88 13.71
CA LEU A 159 -14.17 2.63 13.07
C LEU A 159 -14.93 1.45 13.70
N ALA A 160 -15.01 1.40 15.04
CA ALA A 160 -15.73 0.34 15.77
C ALA A 160 -17.22 0.27 15.42
N GLU A 161 -17.87 1.42 15.22
CA GLU A 161 -19.28 1.49 14.84
C GLU A 161 -19.53 1.17 13.37
N ALA A 162 -18.67 1.59 12.46
CA ALA A 162 -18.89 1.46 11.02
C ALA A 162 -18.33 0.17 10.43
N GLY A 163 -17.21 -0.35 10.95
CA GLY A 163 -16.44 -1.42 10.33
C GLY A 163 -17.01 -2.83 10.53
N ASP A 164 -16.98 -3.61 9.47
CA ASP A 164 -17.15 -5.07 9.48
C ASP A 164 -15.78 -5.74 9.53
N PHE A 165 -15.35 -6.14 10.72
CA PHE A 165 -14.03 -6.73 10.93
C PHE A 165 -13.94 -8.20 10.50
N SER A 166 -15.03 -8.79 10.03
CA SER A 166 -14.99 -10.07 9.31
C SER A 166 -14.58 -9.89 7.85
N ARG A 167 -14.59 -8.65 7.35
CA ARG A 167 -14.30 -8.27 5.97
C ARG A 167 -13.20 -7.20 5.93
N ILE A 168 -12.01 -7.57 6.42
CA ILE A 168 -10.82 -6.73 6.33
C ILE A 168 -10.09 -7.02 5.02
N PHE A 169 -9.74 -5.96 4.30
CA PHE A 169 -8.94 -6.02 3.08
C PHE A 169 -7.64 -5.25 3.25
N LEU A 170 -6.58 -5.73 2.61
CA LEU A 170 -5.37 -4.96 2.37
C LEU A 170 -5.42 -4.39 0.96
N ALA A 171 -5.09 -3.12 0.79
CA ALA A 171 -5.00 -2.51 -0.53
C ALA A 171 -3.83 -1.55 -0.62
N GLY A 172 -3.28 -1.39 -1.82
CA GLY A 172 -2.20 -0.43 -2.06
C GLY A 172 -1.81 -0.38 -3.53
N ASP A 173 -1.03 0.64 -3.86
CA ASP A 173 -0.50 0.88 -5.19
C ASP A 173 1.03 0.93 -5.18
N SER A 174 1.69 0.51 -6.27
CA SER A 174 3.13 0.59 -6.44
C SER A 174 3.90 -0.02 -5.24
N SER A 175 4.71 0.75 -4.53
CA SER A 175 5.38 0.33 -3.28
C SER A 175 4.39 -0.06 -2.18
N GLY A 176 3.23 0.57 -2.11
CA GLY A 176 2.15 0.18 -1.21
C GLY A 176 1.59 -1.21 -1.52
N ALA A 177 1.47 -1.56 -2.80
CA ALA A 177 1.09 -2.92 -3.21
C ALA A 177 2.18 -3.97 -2.87
N ASN A 178 3.46 -3.58 -2.90
CA ASN A 178 4.54 -4.41 -2.38
C ASN A 178 4.41 -4.60 -0.85
N ILE A 179 4.04 -3.56 -0.10
CA ILE A 179 3.76 -3.69 1.34
C ILE A 179 2.61 -4.68 1.56
N VAL A 180 1.51 -4.55 0.82
CA VAL A 180 0.35 -5.45 0.88
C VAL A 180 0.78 -6.91 0.69
N HIS A 181 1.62 -7.19 -0.32
CA HIS A 181 2.18 -8.54 -0.54
C HIS A 181 2.95 -9.05 0.69
N ASN A 182 3.92 -8.26 1.19
CA ASN A 182 4.78 -8.69 2.29
C ASN A 182 4.01 -8.89 3.61
N VAL A 183 3.00 -8.03 3.88
CA VAL A 183 2.07 -8.23 5.00
C VAL A 183 1.22 -9.49 4.79
N GLY A 184 0.76 -9.76 3.55
CA GLY A 184 0.04 -10.98 3.21
C GLY A 184 0.85 -12.26 3.41
N VAL A 185 2.15 -12.25 3.10
CA VAL A 185 3.09 -13.35 3.40
C VAL A 185 3.19 -13.54 4.91
N LYS A 186 3.41 -12.46 5.67
CA LYS A 186 3.49 -12.50 7.14
C LYS A 186 2.20 -13.03 7.76
N LEU A 187 1.02 -12.65 7.25
CA LEU A 187 -0.26 -13.22 7.67
C LEU A 187 -0.28 -14.75 7.53
N GLY A 188 0.11 -15.26 6.37
CA GLY A 188 0.16 -16.69 6.12
C GLY A 188 1.12 -17.45 7.03
N GLU A 189 2.31 -16.88 7.30
CA GLU A 189 3.29 -17.43 8.25
C GLU A 189 2.73 -17.55 9.67
N TRP A 190 1.82 -16.64 10.05
CA TRP A 190 1.16 -16.63 11.35
C TRP A 190 -0.14 -17.42 11.38
N GLY A 191 -0.55 -18.05 10.27
CA GLY A 191 -1.82 -18.76 10.13
C GLY A 191 -3.04 -17.83 10.20
N MET A 192 -2.85 -16.55 9.87
CA MET A 192 -3.88 -15.50 9.86
C MET A 192 -4.24 -15.17 8.40
N GLU A 193 -5.45 -14.66 8.19
CA GLU A 193 -5.87 -14.25 6.85
C GLU A 193 -6.81 -13.04 6.88
N VAL A 194 -6.80 -12.27 5.78
CA VAL A 194 -7.77 -11.21 5.50
C VAL A 194 -8.72 -11.65 4.39
N GLU A 195 -9.84 -10.93 4.22
CA GLU A 195 -10.81 -11.25 3.17
C GLU A 195 -10.23 -11.11 1.77
N GLY A 196 -9.37 -10.11 1.54
CA GLY A 196 -8.72 -9.99 0.25
C GLY A 196 -7.59 -8.99 0.22
N MET A 197 -6.80 -9.06 -0.87
CA MET A 197 -5.70 -8.16 -1.15
C MET A 197 -5.88 -7.55 -2.54
N ALA A 198 -5.92 -6.21 -2.63
CA ALA A 198 -5.95 -5.47 -3.89
C ALA A 198 -4.61 -4.78 -4.12
N MET A 199 -3.87 -5.25 -5.12
CA MET A 199 -2.54 -4.75 -5.48
C MET A 199 -2.61 -4.04 -6.83
N VAL A 200 -2.50 -2.70 -6.81
CA VAL A 200 -2.52 -1.88 -8.02
C VAL A 200 -1.09 -1.57 -8.44
N HIS A 201 -0.70 -1.96 -9.67
CA HIS A 201 0.63 -1.74 -10.24
C HIS A 201 1.78 -2.15 -9.30
N PRO A 202 1.78 -3.38 -8.75
CA PRO A 202 2.66 -3.76 -7.64
C PRO A 202 4.13 -3.58 -8.00
N PHE A 203 4.87 -2.90 -7.12
CA PHE A 203 6.31 -2.77 -7.24
C PHE A 203 6.98 -4.11 -6.92
N PHE A 204 7.05 -4.96 -7.92
CA PHE A 204 7.90 -6.14 -7.96
C PHE A 204 9.03 -5.91 -8.95
N TRP A 205 10.23 -6.37 -8.60
CA TRP A 205 11.40 -6.20 -9.43
C TRP A 205 12.32 -7.42 -9.32
N GLY A 206 13.36 -7.50 -10.14
CA GLY A 206 14.30 -8.61 -10.10
C GLY A 206 15.51 -8.37 -11.01
N LYS A 207 16.54 -9.19 -10.83
CA LYS A 207 17.79 -9.10 -11.59
C LYS A 207 17.58 -9.43 -13.07
N GLU A 208 16.83 -10.50 -13.36
CA GLU A 208 16.49 -10.87 -14.73
C GLU A 208 15.39 -9.96 -15.28
N ARG A 209 15.55 -9.49 -16.50
CA ARG A 209 14.60 -8.59 -17.17
C ARG A 209 13.43 -9.36 -17.76
N MET A 210 12.24 -8.82 -17.62
CA MET A 210 11.01 -9.35 -18.18
C MET A 210 10.41 -8.38 -19.21
N GLY A 211 9.92 -8.92 -20.32
CA GLY A 211 9.17 -8.16 -21.32
C GLY A 211 9.85 -6.87 -21.77
N SER A 212 9.28 -5.73 -21.42
CA SER A 212 9.77 -4.40 -21.82
C SER A 212 10.91 -3.85 -20.96
N GLU A 213 11.23 -4.45 -19.82
CA GLU A 213 12.26 -3.98 -18.89
C GLU A 213 13.68 -3.93 -19.49
N GLY A 214 13.96 -4.80 -20.46
CA GLY A 214 15.25 -4.85 -21.18
C GLY A 214 15.36 -3.84 -22.33
N ARG A 215 14.32 -3.07 -22.63
CA ARG A 215 14.35 -2.12 -23.75
C ARG A 215 15.09 -0.84 -23.32
N SER A 216 16.00 -0.39 -24.19
CA SER A 216 16.63 0.91 -23.99
C SER A 216 15.57 2.03 -24.07
N PRO A 217 15.58 3.02 -23.15
CA PRO A 217 14.70 4.18 -23.20
C PRO A 217 14.77 4.93 -24.55
N GLU A 218 15.93 4.93 -25.21
CA GLU A 218 16.16 5.57 -26.49
C GLU A 218 15.42 4.90 -27.66
N ASN A 219 15.12 3.61 -27.54
CA ASN A 219 14.42 2.81 -28.53
C ASN A 219 12.91 2.68 -28.25
N SER A 220 12.43 3.24 -27.15
CA SER A 220 11.01 3.25 -26.82
C SER A 220 10.30 4.42 -27.50
N LYS A 221 9.32 4.12 -28.37
CA LYS A 221 8.46 5.15 -28.99
C LYS A 221 7.52 5.81 -27.95
N LYS A 222 7.39 5.22 -26.75
CA LYS A 222 6.60 5.76 -25.63
C LYS A 222 7.56 6.11 -24.49
N LYS A 223 7.49 7.36 -24.00
CA LYS A 223 8.08 7.73 -22.73
C LYS A 223 7.26 7.07 -21.61
N THR A 224 7.84 6.13 -20.91
CA THR A 224 7.31 5.59 -19.64
C THR A 224 7.75 6.49 -18.49
N MET A 225 7.00 6.48 -17.39
CA MET A 225 7.33 7.26 -16.19
C MET A 225 8.70 6.87 -15.61
N PHE A 226 8.99 5.58 -15.63
CA PHE A 226 10.22 4.99 -15.07
C PHE A 226 10.99 4.23 -16.14
N ASN A 227 12.28 4.06 -15.88
CA ASN A 227 13.15 3.15 -16.60
C ASN A 227 13.75 2.10 -15.64
N ALA A 228 14.34 1.05 -16.19
CA ALA A 228 14.85 -0.07 -15.40
C ALA A 228 15.92 0.35 -14.37
N ARG A 229 16.76 1.34 -14.69
CA ARG A 229 17.81 1.83 -13.78
C ARG A 229 17.22 2.50 -12.54
N ASP A 230 16.04 3.13 -12.66
CA ASP A 230 15.36 3.76 -11.53
C ASP A 230 15.03 2.70 -10.47
N PHE A 231 14.48 1.56 -10.88
CA PHE A 231 14.15 0.46 -9.96
C PHE A 231 15.39 -0.31 -9.47
N ASP A 232 16.41 -0.47 -10.34
CA ASP A 232 17.69 -1.05 -9.92
C ASP A 232 18.35 -0.26 -8.79
N SER A 233 18.18 1.06 -8.81
CA SER A 233 18.74 1.97 -7.81
C SER A 233 17.83 2.15 -6.60
N LEU A 234 16.51 2.12 -6.80
CA LEU A 234 15.53 2.34 -5.73
C LEU A 234 15.60 1.24 -4.67
N TRP A 235 15.60 -0.04 -5.08
CA TRP A 235 15.53 -1.13 -4.11
C TRP A 235 16.67 -1.12 -3.09
N PRO A 236 17.96 -1.12 -3.49
CA PRO A 236 19.07 -1.07 -2.52
C PRO A 236 19.10 0.24 -1.71
N PHE A 237 18.54 1.32 -2.22
CA PHE A 237 18.44 2.58 -1.49
C PHE A 237 17.42 2.52 -0.36
N VAL A 238 16.23 1.99 -0.61
CA VAL A 238 15.17 1.89 0.40
C VAL A 238 15.33 0.67 1.33
N CYS A 239 16.11 -0.32 0.90
CA CYS A 239 16.37 -1.55 1.62
C CYS A 239 17.89 -1.83 1.69
N PRO A 240 18.69 -1.07 2.46
CA PRO A 240 20.15 -1.21 2.48
C PRO A 240 20.64 -2.56 3.03
N GLY A 241 19.79 -3.31 3.74
CA GLY A 241 20.07 -4.69 4.19
C GLY A 241 19.67 -5.77 3.18
N THR A 242 19.44 -5.42 1.91
CA THR A 242 19.02 -6.38 0.86
C THR A 242 20.18 -7.26 0.39
N ASN A 243 19.83 -8.47 -0.06
CA ASN A 243 20.74 -9.36 -0.77
C ASN A 243 20.78 -9.08 -2.30
N GLY A 244 20.21 -7.96 -2.75
CA GLY A 244 20.13 -7.53 -4.15
C GLY A 244 18.71 -7.57 -4.70
N LEU A 245 18.59 -7.52 -6.04
CA LEU A 245 17.31 -7.41 -6.73
C LEU A 245 16.46 -8.71 -6.71
N ASP A 246 17.04 -9.84 -6.32
CA ASP A 246 16.31 -11.10 -6.12
C ASP A 246 15.95 -11.33 -4.64
N ASP A 247 16.00 -10.28 -3.82
CA ASP A 247 15.44 -10.28 -2.47
C ASP A 247 13.94 -10.64 -2.52
N PRO A 248 13.47 -11.64 -1.78
CA PRO A 248 12.07 -12.09 -1.82
C PRO A 248 11.05 -10.98 -1.59
N ARG A 249 11.42 -9.95 -0.83
CA ARG A 249 10.54 -8.81 -0.54
C ARG A 249 10.21 -7.96 -1.76
N VAL A 250 11.10 -7.92 -2.75
CA VAL A 250 10.85 -7.21 -4.01
C VAL A 250 10.63 -8.18 -5.18
N ASN A 251 11.19 -9.38 -5.11
CA ASN A 251 11.01 -10.43 -6.12
C ASN A 251 10.31 -11.67 -5.53
N PRO A 252 8.99 -11.67 -5.39
CA PRO A 252 8.24 -12.81 -4.85
C PRO A 252 8.31 -14.06 -5.73
N MET A 253 8.89 -13.96 -6.93
CA MET A 253 9.14 -15.08 -7.84
C MET A 253 10.58 -15.60 -7.78
N ALA A 254 11.47 -14.99 -6.98
CA ALA A 254 12.85 -15.42 -6.83
C ALA A 254 12.98 -16.84 -6.29
N VAL A 255 14.09 -17.51 -6.61
CA VAL A 255 14.40 -18.80 -6.01
C VAL A 255 14.60 -18.63 -4.50
N GLY A 256 13.87 -19.41 -3.72
CA GLY A 256 13.90 -19.31 -2.26
C GLY A 256 12.94 -18.28 -1.66
N ALA A 257 12.14 -17.58 -2.48
CA ALA A 257 11.05 -16.75 -1.97
C ALA A 257 9.99 -17.62 -1.25
N PRO A 258 9.31 -17.07 -0.21
CA PRO A 258 8.18 -17.74 0.44
C PRO A 258 7.16 -18.22 -0.59
N GLY A 259 6.66 -19.42 -0.42
CA GLY A 259 5.67 -19.97 -1.34
C GLY A 259 4.34 -19.23 -1.27
N LEU A 260 3.81 -18.82 -2.41
CA LEU A 260 2.51 -18.10 -2.47
C LEU A 260 1.32 -18.99 -2.04
N ALA A 261 1.51 -20.30 -1.89
CA ALA A 261 0.48 -21.23 -1.42
C ALA A 261 -0.07 -20.89 -0.02
N ALA A 262 0.75 -20.27 0.82
CA ALA A 262 0.40 -19.89 2.18
C ALA A 262 0.04 -18.40 2.32
N LEU A 263 -0.25 -17.69 1.23
CA LEU A 263 -0.59 -16.27 1.30
C LEU A 263 -1.85 -16.06 2.16
N GLY A 264 -1.76 -15.19 3.17
CA GLY A 264 -2.78 -15.01 4.21
C GLY A 264 -3.96 -14.16 3.75
N CYS A 265 -4.63 -14.56 2.68
CA CYS A 265 -5.85 -13.93 2.21
C CYS A 265 -6.70 -14.92 1.40
N ARG A 266 -7.98 -14.60 1.22
CA ARG A 266 -8.94 -15.42 0.47
C ARG A 266 -9.10 -15.03 -0.98
N ARG A 267 -8.83 -13.78 -1.32
CA ARG A 267 -8.96 -13.26 -2.69
C ARG A 267 -7.81 -12.31 -2.97
N VAL A 268 -7.37 -12.30 -4.23
CA VAL A 268 -6.36 -11.36 -4.70
C VAL A 268 -6.82 -10.71 -6.00
N LEU A 269 -6.78 -9.39 -6.05
CA LEU A 269 -6.89 -8.62 -7.28
C LEU A 269 -5.54 -7.97 -7.57
N VAL A 270 -4.97 -8.29 -8.74
CA VAL A 270 -3.79 -7.62 -9.29
C VAL A 270 -4.24 -6.72 -10.43
N SER A 271 -3.96 -5.43 -10.34
CA SER A 271 -4.16 -4.51 -11.46
C SER A 271 -2.83 -4.14 -12.10
N THR A 272 -2.80 -4.12 -13.42
CA THR A 272 -1.63 -3.69 -14.21
C THR A 272 -2.06 -2.66 -15.27
N ALA A 273 -1.12 -1.85 -15.74
CA ALA A 273 -1.34 -0.90 -16.83
C ALA A 273 -0.49 -1.28 -18.05
N GLU A 274 -1.05 -1.16 -19.27
CA GLU A 274 -0.44 -1.66 -20.49
C GLU A 274 0.93 -1.05 -20.81
N SER A 275 1.14 0.21 -20.43
CA SER A 275 2.39 0.93 -20.70
C SER A 275 3.34 0.97 -19.49
N ASP A 276 2.92 0.40 -18.35
CA ASP A 276 3.71 0.35 -17.12
C ASP A 276 4.89 -0.63 -17.27
N LEU A 277 6.07 -0.19 -16.84
CA LEU A 277 7.27 -1.03 -16.83
C LEU A 277 7.13 -2.26 -15.92
N LEU A 278 6.35 -2.15 -14.82
CA LEU A 278 6.09 -3.22 -13.86
C LEU A 278 5.00 -4.21 -14.31
N ARG A 279 4.36 -3.97 -15.46
CA ARG A 279 3.25 -4.77 -15.98
C ARG A 279 3.54 -6.27 -15.99
N GLU A 280 4.67 -6.67 -16.58
CA GLU A 280 5.00 -8.09 -16.74
C GLU A 280 5.28 -8.77 -15.38
N ARG A 281 5.78 -8.01 -14.40
CA ARG A 281 5.98 -8.50 -13.02
C ARG A 281 4.63 -8.77 -12.34
N GLY A 282 3.68 -7.84 -12.45
CA GLY A 282 2.33 -8.05 -11.93
C GLY A 282 1.63 -9.24 -12.56
N ARG A 283 1.77 -9.42 -13.89
CA ARG A 283 1.23 -10.58 -14.62
C ARG A 283 1.88 -11.89 -14.17
N ALA A 284 3.20 -11.91 -14.08
CA ALA A 284 3.95 -13.09 -13.63
C ALA A 284 3.59 -13.49 -12.19
N TYR A 285 3.40 -12.51 -11.31
CA TYR A 285 2.92 -12.76 -9.95
C TYR A 285 1.54 -13.41 -9.95
N TYR A 286 0.60 -12.87 -10.71
CA TYR A 286 -0.75 -13.44 -10.85
C TYR A 286 -0.70 -14.88 -11.36
N GLU A 287 0.06 -15.16 -12.43
CA GLU A 287 0.19 -16.52 -12.97
C GLU A 287 0.85 -17.47 -11.98
N ARG A 288 1.88 -17.01 -11.26
CA ARG A 288 2.54 -17.80 -10.21
C ARG A 288 1.58 -18.11 -9.07
N LEU A 289 0.76 -17.16 -8.65
CA LEU A 289 -0.24 -17.35 -7.60
C LEU A 289 -1.26 -18.43 -8.00
N ARG A 290 -1.78 -18.39 -9.22
CA ARG A 290 -2.75 -19.38 -9.73
C ARG A 290 -2.26 -20.82 -9.71
N VAL A 291 -0.95 -21.03 -9.91
CA VAL A 291 -0.36 -22.39 -9.94
C VAL A 291 0.33 -22.77 -8.64
N SER A 292 0.29 -21.91 -7.63
CA SER A 292 1.01 -22.12 -6.36
C SER A 292 0.37 -23.17 -5.45
N GLY A 293 -0.88 -23.53 -5.69
CA GLY A 293 -1.69 -24.35 -4.77
C GLY A 293 -2.39 -23.54 -3.67
N TRP A 294 -2.41 -22.22 -3.78
CA TRP A 294 -3.07 -21.32 -2.82
C TRP A 294 -4.59 -21.60 -2.64
N GLY A 295 -5.26 -22.10 -3.68
CA GLY A 295 -6.62 -22.65 -3.56
C GLY A 295 -7.75 -21.62 -3.42
N SER A 296 -7.48 -20.34 -3.66
CA SER A 296 -8.42 -19.22 -3.55
C SER A 296 -8.53 -18.45 -4.87
N GLU A 297 -9.27 -17.33 -4.87
CA GLU A 297 -9.59 -16.59 -6.11
C GLU A 297 -8.58 -15.50 -6.41
N ALA A 298 -7.98 -15.56 -7.59
CA ALA A 298 -7.12 -14.50 -8.11
C ALA A 298 -7.69 -13.87 -9.37
N GLU A 299 -7.63 -12.56 -9.46
CA GLU A 299 -8.06 -11.78 -10.60
C GLU A 299 -6.92 -10.92 -11.15
N LEU A 300 -6.86 -10.80 -12.47
CA LEU A 300 -5.99 -9.85 -13.15
C LEU A 300 -6.84 -8.81 -13.90
N CYS A 301 -6.61 -7.53 -13.58
CA CYS A 301 -7.23 -6.39 -14.25
C CYS A 301 -6.16 -5.59 -14.99
N GLU A 302 -6.15 -5.63 -16.32
CA GLU A 302 -5.21 -4.84 -17.11
C GLU A 302 -5.89 -3.64 -17.75
N ILE A 303 -5.40 -2.44 -17.50
CA ILE A 303 -5.92 -1.19 -18.05
C ILE A 303 -5.10 -0.77 -19.27
N LYS A 304 -5.79 -0.71 -20.43
CA LYS A 304 -5.16 -0.39 -21.71
C LYS A 304 -4.78 1.08 -21.84
N GLY A 305 -3.67 1.34 -22.51
CA GLY A 305 -3.22 2.68 -22.88
C GLY A 305 -2.70 3.54 -21.73
N LYS A 306 -2.61 2.98 -20.51
CA LYS A 306 -2.19 3.71 -19.31
C LYS A 306 -0.82 3.28 -18.83
N ASP A 307 -0.15 4.19 -18.10
CA ASP A 307 1.15 3.99 -17.47
C ASP A 307 0.97 3.83 -15.95
N HIS A 308 2.08 3.68 -15.24
CA HIS A 308 2.16 3.49 -13.80
C HIS A 308 1.40 4.56 -13.01
N ASP A 309 0.62 4.13 -12.03
CA ASP A 309 -0.17 4.98 -11.11
C ASP A 309 -1.03 6.08 -11.77
N PHE A 310 -1.47 5.84 -13.03
CA PHE A 310 -2.34 6.76 -13.76
C PHE A 310 -3.60 7.14 -12.96
N HIS A 311 -4.09 6.23 -12.14
CA HIS A 311 -5.28 6.41 -11.30
C HIS A 311 -5.07 7.40 -10.15
N ILE A 312 -3.83 7.71 -9.81
CA ILE A 312 -3.45 8.77 -8.87
C ILE A 312 -3.10 10.06 -9.62
N ILE A 313 -2.37 9.95 -10.74
CA ILE A 313 -1.68 11.06 -11.40
C ILE A 313 -2.54 11.71 -12.47
N GLU A 314 -3.28 10.92 -13.28
CA GLU A 314 -4.03 11.38 -14.44
C GLU A 314 -5.52 11.62 -14.16
N ARG A 315 -5.89 11.89 -12.90
CA ARG A 315 -7.30 12.10 -12.56
C ARG A 315 -7.77 13.53 -12.86
N PRO A 316 -9.02 13.70 -13.33
CA PRO A 316 -9.98 12.66 -13.68
C PRO A 316 -9.75 12.07 -15.08
N CYS A 317 -9.85 10.73 -15.22
CA CYS A 317 -9.92 10.06 -16.51
C CYS A 317 -10.86 8.84 -16.45
N ARG A 318 -11.33 8.38 -17.62
CA ARG A 318 -12.29 7.27 -17.74
C ARG A 318 -11.74 5.98 -17.14
N GLU A 319 -10.48 5.68 -17.42
CA GLU A 319 -9.80 4.47 -16.99
C GLU A 319 -9.60 4.43 -15.47
N ALA A 320 -9.35 5.59 -14.84
CA ALA A 320 -9.30 5.68 -13.37
C ALA A 320 -10.68 5.40 -12.75
N ALA A 321 -11.77 5.86 -13.37
CA ALA A 321 -13.12 5.53 -12.92
C ALA A 321 -13.48 4.05 -13.15
N GLU A 322 -12.95 3.43 -14.20
CA GLU A 322 -13.10 1.99 -14.46
C GLU A 322 -12.40 1.16 -13.40
N LEU A 323 -11.14 1.50 -13.08
CA LEU A 323 -10.39 0.83 -12.01
C LEU A 323 -11.08 1.00 -10.65
N LEU A 324 -11.59 2.20 -10.33
CA LEU A 324 -12.34 2.43 -9.09
C LEU A 324 -13.56 1.51 -8.98
N ARG A 325 -14.35 1.37 -10.05
CA ARG A 325 -15.51 0.47 -10.06
C ARG A 325 -15.10 -0.99 -9.92
N ARG A 326 -13.98 -1.39 -10.52
CA ARG A 326 -13.47 -2.77 -10.37
C ARG A 326 -13.07 -3.05 -8.93
N LEU A 327 -12.35 -2.12 -8.29
CA LEU A 327 -11.97 -2.20 -6.88
C LEU A 327 -13.23 -2.23 -5.98
N ALA A 328 -14.21 -1.37 -6.25
CA ALA A 328 -15.47 -1.35 -5.52
C ALA A 328 -16.21 -2.68 -5.62
N GLY A 329 -16.26 -3.32 -6.80
CA GLY A 329 -16.77 -4.67 -6.98
C GLY A 329 -16.04 -5.67 -6.09
N PHE A 330 -14.70 -5.68 -6.17
CA PHE A 330 -13.85 -6.58 -5.40
C PHE A 330 -14.08 -6.47 -3.87
N PHE A 331 -14.22 -5.27 -3.33
CA PHE A 331 -14.45 -5.08 -1.89
C PHE A 331 -15.88 -5.42 -1.44
N ASN A 332 -16.86 -5.43 -2.36
CA ASN A 332 -18.27 -5.67 -2.03
C ASN A 332 -18.78 -7.07 -2.37
N GLU A 333 -18.02 -7.87 -3.11
CA GLU A 333 -18.37 -9.28 -3.30
C GLU A 333 -18.40 -10.02 -1.98
N GLU A 334 -19.53 -10.65 -1.66
CA GLU A 334 -19.72 -11.39 -0.40
C GLU A 334 -19.22 -12.82 -0.55
N ASN A 335 -18.21 -13.18 0.22
CA ASN A 335 -17.81 -14.58 0.40
C ASN A 335 -18.35 -15.06 1.77
N MET A 336 -19.25 -16.04 1.75
CA MET A 336 -20.02 -16.54 2.93
C MET A 336 -19.20 -17.39 3.93
N LYS A 337 -17.92 -17.09 4.14
CA LYS A 337 -17.08 -17.83 5.11
C LYS A 337 -16.74 -16.95 6.30
N GLY A 338 -17.13 -17.37 7.50
CA GLY A 338 -17.11 -16.61 8.75
C GLY A 338 -15.78 -15.94 9.18
N SER A 339 -15.83 -15.24 10.31
CA SER A 339 -14.73 -14.44 10.88
C SER A 339 -13.45 -15.26 11.18
N PHE A 340 -12.28 -14.64 10.92
CA PHE A 340 -10.95 -15.27 10.93
C PHE A 340 -10.10 -15.02 12.15
N TRP A 341 -10.31 -13.87 12.78
CA TRP A 341 -9.47 -13.42 13.86
C TRP A 341 -9.89 -14.08 15.15
N GLN A 342 -8.99 -14.83 15.79
CA GLN A 342 -9.18 -15.28 17.15
C GLN A 342 -8.34 -14.40 18.08
N ARG A 343 -8.87 -14.08 19.28
CA ARG A 343 -8.17 -13.21 20.25
C ARG A 343 -6.73 -13.66 20.55
N LYS A 344 -6.50 -14.99 20.57
CA LYS A 344 -5.17 -15.59 20.74
C LYS A 344 -4.19 -15.24 19.62
N ASP A 345 -4.68 -15.00 18.40
CA ASP A 345 -3.85 -14.70 17.23
C ASP A 345 -3.28 -13.28 17.34
N LEU A 346 -4.09 -12.33 17.81
CA LEU A 346 -3.66 -10.95 18.09
C LEU A 346 -2.63 -10.89 19.23
N GLU A 347 -2.85 -11.64 20.29
CA GLU A 347 -1.91 -11.72 21.42
C GLU A 347 -0.56 -12.33 20.99
N ALA A 348 -0.55 -13.28 20.09
CA ALA A 348 0.66 -13.86 19.52
C ALA A 348 1.40 -12.85 18.64
N GLY A 349 0.68 -12.14 17.73
CA GLY A 349 1.24 -11.11 16.85
C GLY A 349 1.92 -9.96 17.61
N ALA A 350 1.30 -9.49 18.69
CA ALA A 350 1.84 -8.42 19.53
C ALA A 350 3.07 -8.83 20.38
N ARG A 351 3.19 -10.10 20.75
CA ARG A 351 4.31 -10.59 21.59
C ARG A 351 5.61 -10.84 20.84
N ALA A 352 5.54 -11.08 19.53
CA ALA A 352 6.75 -11.36 18.72
C ALA A 352 7.55 -10.10 18.39
N GLU A 353 7.00 -8.92 18.62
CA GLU A 353 7.65 -7.62 18.43
C GLU A 353 8.34 -7.09 19.70
N GLY A 354 8.62 -7.96 20.69
CA GLY A 354 9.44 -7.61 21.84
C GLY A 354 10.84 -7.18 21.38
N PRO A 355 11.52 -6.23 22.08
CA PRO A 355 12.72 -5.57 21.60
C PRO A 355 13.79 -6.58 21.21
N ALA A 356 14.17 -6.57 19.94
CA ALA A 356 15.43 -7.17 19.52
C ALA A 356 16.55 -6.47 20.30
N ARG A 357 17.22 -7.24 21.16
CA ARG A 357 18.40 -6.81 21.93
C ARG A 357 19.60 -6.60 21.03
#